data_dbe09a92e9dca35910675ac562d92bd2
#
_entry.id   dbe09a92e9dca35910675ac562d92bd2
#
_cell.length_a   1.000
_cell.length_b   1.000
_cell.length_c   1.000
_cell.angle_alpha   90.00
_cell.angle_beta   90.00
_cell.angle_gamma   90.00
#
_symmetry.space_group_name_H-M   'P 1'
#
loop_
_entity.id
_entity.type
_entity.pdbx_description
1 polymer ?
#
loop_
_entity_poly.entity_id
_entity_poly.type
_entity_poly.pdbx_seq_one_letter_code
_entity_poly.pdbx_strand_id
1 'polypeptide(L)'
;ADNDGIYDVVEGGDGALDTNNDGMVDSNDTGYADADGDGMSDNTETTTEPESDSDGIADYLDLDSDGDGCNDVVEAGYTDDNGDGILGAAPPTFNANGTVSSGIDGYTTPADIDGNTVADYTEVGPNNASTETHTACTSYDWNGTTYTTSGTYTYPTTNIAGCDSVATLILT
;
A
#
# COMPACT_ATOMS: atom_id res chain seq x y z
N ALA A 1 -4.41 -8.55 -12.46
CA ALA A 1 -4.98 -7.28 -11.96
C ALA A 1 -6.13 -7.57 -11.02
N ASP A 2 -6.03 -7.13 -9.79
CA ASP A 2 -7.03 -7.24 -8.73
C ASP A 2 -7.90 -6.01 -8.61
N ASN A 3 -7.47 -4.90 -9.24
CA ASN A 3 -8.20 -3.64 -9.34
C ASN A 3 -8.24 -2.80 -8.04
N ASP A 4 -7.26 -2.91 -7.23
CA ASP A 4 -7.09 -2.20 -5.97
C ASP A 4 -6.68 -0.71 -6.15
N GLY A 5 -6.19 -0.34 -7.34
CA GLY A 5 -5.78 1.02 -7.68
C GLY A 5 -4.27 1.22 -7.71
N ILE A 6 -3.49 0.18 -7.49
CA ILE A 6 -2.06 0.13 -7.80
C ILE A 6 -1.92 -0.37 -9.24
N TYR A 7 -0.89 0.03 -9.94
CA TYR A 7 -0.62 -0.53 -11.26
C TYR A 7 0.03 -1.90 -11.15
N ASP A 8 -0.47 -2.90 -11.88
CA ASP A 8 0.12 -4.25 -11.93
C ASP A 8 1.64 -4.23 -12.22
N VAL A 9 2.12 -3.27 -13.02
CA VAL A 9 3.55 -3.10 -13.32
C VAL A 9 4.36 -2.68 -12.09
N VAL A 10 3.75 -1.97 -11.15
CA VAL A 10 4.38 -1.57 -9.88
C VAL A 10 4.45 -2.77 -8.96
N GLU A 11 3.35 -3.48 -8.78
CA GLU A 11 3.25 -4.69 -7.96
C GLU A 11 4.07 -5.85 -8.54
N GLY A 12 4.16 -5.94 -9.86
CA GLY A 12 5.02 -6.89 -10.57
C GLY A 12 6.52 -6.59 -10.46
N GLY A 13 6.90 -5.53 -9.74
CA GLY A 13 8.30 -5.16 -9.51
C GLY A 13 8.97 -4.39 -10.65
N ASP A 14 8.23 -4.08 -11.71
CA ASP A 14 8.73 -3.39 -12.91
C ASP A 14 8.36 -1.89 -12.98
N GLY A 15 7.77 -1.35 -11.92
CA GLY A 15 7.33 0.04 -11.86
C GLY A 15 8.42 1.09 -12.16
N ALA A 16 9.70 0.77 -11.92
CA ALA A 16 10.81 1.65 -12.27
C ALA A 16 11.06 1.75 -13.79
N LEU A 17 10.51 0.83 -14.59
CA LEU A 17 10.61 0.79 -16.04
C LEU A 17 9.47 1.58 -16.70
N ASP A 18 8.33 1.74 -16.03
CA ASP A 18 7.24 2.63 -16.43
C ASP A 18 7.64 4.09 -16.11
N THR A 19 8.36 4.71 -17.04
CA THR A 19 8.94 6.04 -16.82
C THR A 19 7.97 7.19 -17.08
N ASN A 20 6.85 6.91 -17.72
CA ASN A 20 5.79 7.87 -17.99
C ASN A 20 4.61 7.74 -17.01
N ASN A 21 4.61 6.70 -16.15
CA ASN A 21 3.60 6.38 -15.15
C ASN A 21 2.19 6.21 -15.74
N ASP A 22 2.07 5.48 -16.84
CA ASP A 22 0.78 5.17 -17.46
C ASP A 22 0.30 3.73 -17.16
N GLY A 23 1.07 2.97 -16.38
CA GLY A 23 0.78 1.60 -15.94
C GLY A 23 1.21 0.52 -16.94
N MET A 24 2.03 0.89 -17.94
CA MET A 24 2.55 -0.05 -18.93
C MET A 24 4.03 0.20 -19.14
N VAL A 25 4.78 -0.84 -19.45
CA VAL A 25 6.16 -0.70 -19.95
C VAL A 25 6.14 -0.89 -21.45
N ASP A 26 6.18 0.21 -22.21
CA ASP A 26 6.05 0.19 -23.66
C ASP A 26 7.06 1.13 -24.36
N SER A 27 6.92 1.29 -25.66
CA SER A 27 7.84 2.10 -26.47
C SER A 27 7.84 3.60 -26.13
N ASN A 28 6.97 4.08 -25.26
CA ASN A 28 6.97 5.44 -24.75
C ASN A 28 7.90 5.61 -23.55
N ASP A 29 8.35 4.49 -22.98
CA ASP A 29 9.25 4.49 -21.82
C ASP A 29 10.72 4.60 -22.19
N THR A 30 11.47 5.27 -21.32
CA THR A 30 12.90 5.40 -21.49
C THR A 30 13.60 4.07 -21.21
N GLY A 31 14.24 3.51 -22.23
CA GLY A 31 14.99 2.25 -22.08
C GLY A 31 14.20 1.00 -22.47
N TYR A 32 12.97 1.18 -22.98
CA TYR A 32 12.23 0.07 -23.59
C TYR A 32 13.07 -0.62 -24.67
N ALA A 33 13.09 -1.93 -24.66
CA ALA A 33 13.71 -2.78 -25.67
C ALA A 33 12.85 -4.05 -25.83
N ASP A 34 12.60 -4.42 -27.09
CA ASP A 34 11.89 -5.62 -27.51
C ASP A 34 12.69 -6.20 -28.68
N ALA A 35 13.70 -7.02 -28.36
CA ALA A 35 14.65 -7.51 -29.34
C ALA A 35 14.13 -8.74 -30.10
N ASP A 36 13.25 -9.52 -29.48
CA ASP A 36 12.67 -10.70 -30.09
C ASP A 36 11.33 -10.42 -30.79
N GLY A 37 10.71 -9.26 -30.53
CA GLY A 37 9.54 -8.76 -31.24
C GLY A 37 8.23 -9.40 -30.75
N ASP A 38 8.16 -9.83 -29.49
CA ASP A 38 6.97 -10.45 -28.93
C ASP A 38 5.97 -9.43 -28.33
N GLY A 39 6.40 -8.16 -28.18
CA GLY A 39 5.58 -7.05 -27.70
C GLY A 39 5.76 -6.76 -26.21
N MET A 40 6.60 -7.50 -25.49
CA MET A 40 7.01 -7.20 -24.11
C MET A 40 8.37 -6.50 -24.11
N SER A 41 8.74 -5.90 -23.01
CA SER A 41 10.09 -5.36 -22.87
C SER A 41 11.03 -6.45 -22.40
N ASP A 42 12.17 -6.67 -23.08
CA ASP A 42 13.22 -7.62 -22.68
C ASP A 42 13.62 -7.46 -21.19
N ASN A 43 13.45 -6.26 -20.63
CA ASN A 43 13.80 -5.97 -19.24
C ASN A 43 12.76 -6.49 -18.24
N THR A 44 11.51 -6.71 -18.66
CA THR A 44 10.44 -7.23 -17.80
C THR A 44 10.37 -8.75 -17.82
N GLU A 45 10.83 -9.41 -18.91
CA GLU A 45 10.70 -10.85 -19.12
C GLU A 45 11.48 -11.72 -18.11
N THR A 46 12.48 -11.16 -17.43
CA THR A 46 13.31 -11.87 -16.47
C THR A 46 13.01 -11.52 -15.02
N THR A 47 12.07 -10.63 -14.80
CA THR A 47 11.63 -10.24 -13.46
C THR A 47 10.86 -11.39 -12.82
N THR A 48 11.11 -11.66 -11.55
CA THR A 48 10.30 -12.58 -10.77
C THR A 48 9.21 -11.76 -10.11
N GLU A 49 7.98 -12.16 -10.35
CA GLU A 49 6.83 -11.47 -9.75
C GLU A 49 6.93 -11.48 -8.22
N PRO A 50 6.81 -10.34 -7.55
CA PRO A 50 6.74 -10.27 -6.10
C PRO A 50 5.55 -11.07 -5.55
N GLU A 51 5.75 -11.57 -4.34
CA GLU A 51 4.76 -12.30 -3.56
C GLU A 51 5.15 -12.10 -2.10
N SER A 52 4.54 -11.11 -1.45
CA SER A 52 5.04 -10.52 -0.21
C SER A 52 4.74 -11.38 1.02
N ASP A 53 3.62 -12.12 1.05
CA ASP A 53 3.16 -12.89 2.22
C ASP A 53 3.43 -14.41 2.18
N SER A 54 3.86 -14.95 1.03
CA SER A 54 4.15 -16.37 0.82
C SER A 54 2.91 -17.28 0.81
N ASP A 55 1.78 -16.79 0.32
CA ASP A 55 0.54 -17.56 0.18
C ASP A 55 0.39 -18.26 -1.18
N GLY A 56 1.19 -17.87 -2.19
CA GLY A 56 1.22 -18.42 -3.55
C GLY A 56 0.43 -17.60 -4.56
N ILE A 57 -0.02 -16.39 -4.20
CA ILE A 57 -0.63 -15.40 -5.08
C ILE A 57 0.39 -14.27 -5.25
N ALA A 58 0.66 -13.84 -6.47
CA ALA A 58 1.55 -12.71 -6.71
C ALA A 58 0.84 -11.39 -6.35
N ASP A 59 1.58 -10.40 -5.86
CA ASP A 59 1.03 -9.15 -5.34
C ASP A 59 0.03 -8.49 -6.30
N TYR A 60 0.30 -8.45 -7.61
CA TYR A 60 -0.61 -7.87 -8.62
C TYR A 60 -1.95 -8.63 -8.83
N LEU A 61 -2.18 -9.71 -8.11
CA LEU A 61 -3.41 -10.52 -8.10
C LEU A 61 -4.00 -10.66 -6.71
N ASP A 62 -3.31 -10.17 -5.69
CA ASP A 62 -3.70 -10.23 -4.31
C ASP A 62 -4.32 -8.89 -3.87
N LEU A 63 -5.27 -8.93 -3.01
CA LEU A 63 -5.91 -7.74 -2.42
C LEU A 63 -5.38 -7.43 -1.01
N ASP A 64 -4.45 -8.25 -0.50
CA ASP A 64 -3.84 -8.18 0.83
C ASP A 64 -2.43 -8.79 0.74
N SER A 65 -1.56 -8.11 -0.04
CA SER A 65 -0.26 -8.64 -0.49
C SER A 65 0.68 -9.03 0.64
N ASP A 66 0.61 -8.39 1.81
CA ASP A 66 1.46 -8.72 2.97
C ASP A 66 0.78 -9.67 3.96
N GLY A 67 -0.51 -9.99 3.77
CA GLY A 67 -1.26 -10.96 4.55
C GLY A 67 -1.61 -10.51 5.97
N ASP A 68 -1.61 -9.19 6.24
CA ASP A 68 -1.87 -8.66 7.59
C ASP A 68 -3.36 -8.44 7.89
N GLY A 69 -4.22 -8.57 6.86
CA GLY A 69 -5.68 -8.42 6.93
C GLY A 69 -6.16 -7.01 6.64
N CYS A 70 -5.29 -6.15 6.13
CA CYS A 70 -5.64 -4.89 5.51
C CYS A 70 -5.54 -5.01 3.99
N ASN A 71 -6.47 -4.45 3.25
CA ASN A 71 -6.41 -4.51 1.80
C ASN A 71 -5.44 -3.47 1.24
N ASP A 72 -4.69 -3.82 0.20
CA ASP A 72 -3.69 -3.01 -0.47
C ASP A 72 -4.20 -1.62 -0.90
N VAL A 73 -5.44 -1.55 -1.40
CA VAL A 73 -6.10 -0.29 -1.74
C VAL A 73 -6.09 0.72 -0.59
N VAL A 74 -6.27 0.24 0.65
CA VAL A 74 -6.31 1.09 1.85
C VAL A 74 -4.90 1.46 2.30
N GLU A 75 -3.96 0.52 2.21
CA GLU A 75 -2.57 0.70 2.58
C GLU A 75 -1.83 1.60 1.58
N ALA A 76 -2.17 1.51 0.30
CA ALA A 76 -1.70 2.43 -0.71
C ALA A 76 -2.23 3.88 -0.52
N GLY A 77 -3.17 4.07 0.41
CA GLY A 77 -3.78 5.37 0.72
C GLY A 77 -4.94 5.74 -0.20
N TYR A 78 -5.54 4.75 -0.86
CA TYR A 78 -6.67 4.96 -1.78
C TYR A 78 -8.01 4.66 -1.13
N THR A 79 -9.09 4.98 -1.83
CA THR A 79 -10.45 4.86 -1.29
C THR A 79 -11.10 3.56 -1.73
N ASP A 80 -11.41 2.72 -0.77
CA ASP A 80 -12.33 1.59 -0.90
C ASP A 80 -13.66 1.96 -0.26
N ASP A 81 -14.68 2.23 -1.07
CA ASP A 81 -15.97 2.75 -0.59
C ASP A 81 -16.84 1.68 0.11
N ASN A 82 -16.55 0.41 -0.11
CA ASN A 82 -17.39 -0.69 0.35
C ASN A 82 -16.66 -1.82 1.09
N GLY A 83 -15.34 -1.73 1.22
CA GLY A 83 -14.52 -2.67 1.98
C GLY A 83 -14.33 -4.02 1.29
N ASP A 84 -14.28 -4.04 -0.05
CA ASP A 84 -14.07 -5.27 -0.82
C ASP A 84 -12.64 -5.43 -1.38
N GLY A 85 -11.75 -4.50 -1.06
CA GLY A 85 -10.37 -4.49 -1.52
C GLY A 85 -10.17 -3.87 -2.91
N ILE A 86 -11.25 -3.47 -3.57
CA ILE A 86 -11.21 -2.88 -4.91
C ILE A 86 -11.34 -1.36 -4.83
N LEU A 87 -10.64 -0.65 -5.69
CA LEU A 87 -10.68 0.82 -5.73
C LEU A 87 -12.09 1.35 -5.98
N GLY A 88 -12.58 2.19 -5.07
CA GLY A 88 -13.85 2.92 -5.16
C GLY A 88 -15.06 2.06 -4.84
N ALA A 89 -16.13 2.22 -5.61
CA ALA A 89 -17.43 1.60 -5.34
C ALA A 89 -17.70 0.34 -6.18
N ALA A 90 -18.38 -0.63 -5.61
CA ALA A 90 -18.83 -1.83 -6.32
C ALA A 90 -20.19 -1.60 -7.06
N PRO A 91 -20.38 -2.20 -8.26
CA PRO A 91 -19.38 -2.89 -9.06
C PRO A 91 -18.42 -1.91 -9.72
N PRO A 92 -17.13 -2.25 -9.89
CA PRO A 92 -16.17 -1.36 -10.51
C PRO A 92 -16.51 -1.10 -11.98
N THR A 93 -16.20 0.09 -12.46
CA THR A 93 -16.22 0.44 -13.88
C THR A 93 -14.80 0.72 -14.35
N PHE A 94 -14.54 0.52 -15.65
CA PHE A 94 -13.18 0.52 -16.18
C PHE A 94 -13.00 1.52 -17.32
N ASN A 95 -11.82 2.10 -17.39
CA ASN A 95 -11.32 2.84 -18.53
C ASN A 95 -10.91 1.87 -19.66
N ALA A 96 -10.66 2.42 -20.86
CA ALA A 96 -10.23 1.61 -22.00
C ALA A 96 -8.83 0.96 -21.82
N ASN A 97 -8.02 1.50 -20.92
CA ASN A 97 -6.70 0.96 -20.56
C ASN A 97 -6.74 -0.06 -19.41
N GLY A 98 -7.92 -0.43 -18.92
CA GLY A 98 -8.08 -1.42 -17.85
C GLY A 98 -8.11 -0.85 -16.43
N THR A 99 -7.74 0.41 -16.22
CA THR A 99 -7.78 1.02 -14.88
C THR A 99 -9.21 1.22 -14.40
N VAL A 100 -9.42 1.13 -13.09
CA VAL A 100 -10.72 1.37 -12.46
C VAL A 100 -11.10 2.85 -12.61
N SER A 101 -12.29 3.12 -13.12
CA SER A 101 -12.83 4.47 -13.34
C SER A 101 -13.90 4.88 -12.34
N SER A 102 -14.36 3.97 -11.48
CA SER A 102 -15.29 4.25 -10.39
C SER A 102 -14.64 4.82 -9.14
N GLY A 103 -13.31 4.70 -9.01
CA GLY A 103 -12.54 5.31 -7.93
C GLY A 103 -12.39 6.83 -8.11
N ILE A 104 -12.15 7.52 -7.02
CA ILE A 104 -11.89 8.97 -6.98
C ILE A 104 -10.40 9.30 -6.90
N ASP A 105 -9.57 8.30 -6.66
CA ASP A 105 -8.12 8.32 -6.50
C ASP A 105 -7.51 7.05 -7.11
N GLY A 106 -6.31 6.67 -6.69
CA GLY A 106 -5.60 5.50 -7.21
C GLY A 106 -4.58 5.83 -8.29
N TYR A 107 -3.83 4.83 -8.70
CA TYR A 107 -2.85 4.88 -9.80
C TYR A 107 -1.79 5.98 -9.63
N THR A 108 -1.40 6.23 -8.40
CA THR A 108 -0.29 7.11 -8.02
C THR A 108 0.74 6.29 -7.24
N THR A 109 1.78 6.93 -6.72
CA THR A 109 2.74 6.24 -5.85
C THR A 109 2.02 5.76 -4.58
N PRO A 110 2.01 4.45 -4.27
CA PRO A 110 1.46 3.94 -3.02
C PRO A 110 2.09 4.58 -1.79
N ALA A 111 1.37 4.58 -0.69
CA ALA A 111 1.86 5.15 0.56
C ALA A 111 3.05 4.36 1.14
N ASP A 112 3.92 5.09 1.84
CA ASP A 112 5.01 4.63 2.68
C ASP A 112 5.00 5.55 3.91
N ILE A 113 4.17 5.18 4.89
CA ILE A 113 3.84 6.05 6.02
C ILE A 113 4.99 6.14 7.02
N ASP A 114 5.73 5.06 7.20
CA ASP A 114 6.88 5.02 8.12
C ASP A 114 8.18 5.59 7.50
N GLY A 115 8.21 5.77 6.15
CA GLY A 115 9.31 6.38 5.43
C GLY A 115 10.52 5.47 5.27
N ASN A 116 10.32 4.17 5.28
CA ASN A 116 11.40 3.19 5.17
C ASN A 116 11.78 2.85 3.72
N THR A 117 11.04 3.35 2.74
CA THR A 117 11.17 3.13 1.29
C THR A 117 10.56 1.82 0.77
N VAL A 118 9.84 1.09 1.60
CA VAL A 118 8.97 -0.01 1.23
C VAL A 118 7.54 0.51 1.23
N ALA A 119 6.73 0.12 0.28
CA ALA A 119 5.33 0.55 0.26
C ALA A 119 4.54 -0.24 1.31
N ASP A 120 3.64 0.45 2.02
CA ASP A 120 2.90 -0.13 3.14
C ASP A 120 2.17 -1.43 2.77
N TYR A 121 1.63 -1.56 1.56
CA TYR A 121 0.91 -2.75 1.10
C TYR A 121 1.78 -4.02 0.94
N THR A 122 3.11 -3.89 0.97
CA THR A 122 4.05 -5.03 0.83
C THR A 122 4.74 -5.42 2.12
N GLU A 123 4.40 -4.78 3.23
CA GLU A 123 5.01 -5.08 4.54
C GLU A 123 4.01 -5.08 5.68
N VAL A 124 4.03 -6.13 6.48
CA VAL A 124 3.27 -6.21 7.73
C VAL A 124 3.74 -5.11 8.68
N GLY A 125 2.98 -4.06 8.81
CA GLY A 125 3.41 -2.91 9.57
C GLY A 125 2.32 -1.93 10.00
N PRO A 126 2.70 -0.86 10.72
CA PRO A 126 1.74 0.15 11.11
C PRO A 126 1.35 1.02 9.91
N ASN A 127 0.27 0.65 9.26
CA ASN A 127 -0.32 1.37 8.11
C ASN A 127 -0.93 2.72 8.51
N ASN A 128 -0.89 3.04 9.79
CA ASN A 128 -1.37 4.30 10.31
C ASN A 128 -0.72 4.60 11.66
N ALA A 129 -0.17 5.79 11.84
CA ALA A 129 0.45 6.21 13.09
C ALA A 129 -0.20 7.47 13.63
N SER A 130 -0.53 7.50 14.92
CA SER A 130 -0.98 8.69 15.62
C SER A 130 -0.05 9.03 16.76
N THR A 131 0.23 10.33 16.96
CA THR A 131 1.06 10.79 18.07
C THR A 131 0.32 11.84 18.89
N GLU A 132 0.26 11.64 20.21
CA GLU A 132 -0.24 12.63 21.15
C GLU A 132 0.83 12.98 22.19
N THR A 133 0.84 14.23 22.62
CA THR A 133 1.79 14.71 23.63
C THR A 133 1.03 15.19 24.85
N HIS A 134 1.39 14.68 26.04
CA HIS A 134 0.81 15.08 27.30
C HIS A 134 1.87 15.44 28.34
N THR A 135 1.53 16.38 29.21
CA THR A 135 2.32 16.74 30.38
C THR A 135 1.53 16.38 31.63
N ALA A 136 2.09 15.56 32.51
CA ALA A 136 1.44 15.17 33.76
C ALA A 136 2.40 15.28 34.96
N CYS A 137 1.90 15.78 36.08
CA CYS A 137 2.74 16.02 37.29
C CYS A 137 3.01 14.74 38.10
N THR A 138 2.17 13.70 37.98
CA THR A 138 2.27 12.51 38.81
C THR A 138 2.06 11.20 38.00
N SER A 139 0.98 11.14 37.23
CA SER A 139 0.64 9.99 36.40
C SER A 139 -0.30 10.41 35.28
N TYR A 140 -0.33 9.61 34.22
CA TYR A 140 -1.25 9.72 33.11
C TYR A 140 -1.78 8.35 32.71
N ASP A 141 -3.11 8.25 32.63
CA ASP A 141 -3.75 7.02 32.18
C ASP A 141 -3.98 7.07 30.67
N TRP A 142 -3.43 6.09 29.95
CA TRP A 142 -3.51 6.02 28.50
C TRP A 142 -3.75 4.57 28.06
N ASN A 143 -4.77 4.37 27.23
CA ASN A 143 -5.17 3.05 26.72
C ASN A 143 -5.22 1.96 27.81
N GLY A 144 -5.77 2.33 29.00
CA GLY A 144 -5.94 1.40 30.14
C GLY A 144 -4.67 1.14 30.95
N THR A 145 -3.56 1.81 30.65
CA THR A 145 -2.30 1.69 31.40
C THR A 145 -1.97 3.04 32.07
N THR A 146 -1.56 2.99 33.35
CA THR A 146 -1.11 4.18 34.07
C THR A 146 0.39 4.34 33.95
N TYR A 147 0.84 5.45 33.39
CA TYR A 147 2.24 5.82 33.25
C TYR A 147 2.63 6.85 34.31
N THR A 148 3.77 6.62 35.00
CA THR A 148 4.25 7.47 36.11
C THR A 148 5.61 8.11 35.81
N THR A 149 6.16 7.90 34.63
CA THR A 149 7.44 8.46 34.19
C THR A 149 7.28 9.10 32.82
N SER A 150 8.08 10.15 32.58
CA SER A 150 8.19 10.72 31.23
C SER A 150 8.81 9.72 30.28
N GLY A 151 8.34 9.70 29.04
CA GLY A 151 8.84 8.76 28.02
C GLY A 151 7.96 8.75 26.77
N THR A 152 8.38 7.95 25.80
CA THR A 152 7.58 7.63 24.62
C THR A 152 7.04 6.22 24.78
N TYR A 153 5.75 6.06 24.63
CA TYR A 153 5.03 4.80 24.79
C TYR A 153 4.21 4.53 23.55
N THR A 154 4.18 3.27 23.11
CA THR A 154 3.42 2.85 21.94
C THR A 154 2.30 1.89 22.35
N TYR A 155 1.20 1.93 21.62
CA TYR A 155 0.06 1.05 21.80
C TYR A 155 -0.44 0.57 20.45
N PRO A 156 -0.38 -0.75 20.17
CA PRO A 156 -0.92 -1.30 18.94
C PRO A 156 -2.46 -1.18 18.96
N THR A 157 -3.02 -0.79 17.86
CA THR A 157 -4.47 -0.60 17.69
C THR A 157 -4.82 -0.90 16.24
N THR A 158 -6.08 -0.76 15.88
CA THR A 158 -6.52 -0.80 14.49
C THR A 158 -7.17 0.53 14.12
N ASN A 159 -7.02 0.94 12.88
CA ASN A 159 -7.68 2.14 12.36
C ASN A 159 -9.18 1.85 12.07
N ILE A 160 -9.88 2.84 11.52
CA ILE A 160 -11.30 2.75 11.22
C ILE A 160 -11.62 1.76 10.08
N ALA A 161 -10.64 1.49 9.22
CA ALA A 161 -10.73 0.49 8.14
C ALA A 161 -10.40 -0.94 8.61
N GLY A 162 -9.91 -1.09 9.84
CA GLY A 162 -9.56 -2.39 10.42
C GLY A 162 -8.07 -2.73 10.33
N CYS A 163 -7.29 -1.91 9.64
CA CYS A 163 -5.86 -2.10 9.44
C CYS A 163 -5.06 -1.83 10.72
N ASP A 164 -3.89 -2.43 10.82
CA ASP A 164 -2.97 -2.21 11.93
C ASP A 164 -2.56 -0.73 12.05
N SER A 165 -2.45 -0.28 13.26
CA SER A 165 -2.13 1.10 13.59
C SER A 165 -1.33 1.16 14.88
N VAL A 166 -0.44 2.16 14.99
CA VAL A 166 0.30 2.43 16.25
C VAL A 166 -0.04 3.80 16.78
N ALA A 167 -0.63 3.85 17.97
CA ALA A 167 -0.75 5.07 18.73
C ALA A 167 0.53 5.32 19.56
N THR A 168 1.08 6.54 19.51
CA THR A 168 2.26 6.94 20.28
C THR A 168 1.92 8.03 21.26
N LEU A 169 2.27 7.84 22.53
CA LEU A 169 2.20 8.85 23.58
C LEU A 169 3.59 9.40 23.90
N ILE A 170 3.78 10.69 23.82
CA ILE A 170 4.94 11.41 24.36
C ILE A 170 4.53 12.05 25.69
N LEU A 171 4.95 11.46 26.81
CA LEU A 171 4.64 11.95 28.16
C LEU A 171 5.81 12.72 28.73
N THR A 172 5.56 13.94 29.21
CA THR A 172 6.55 14.85 29.80
C THR A 172 6.14 15.37 31.18
#